data_7fa79ffdba97446f0f1aefa3d645e095
#
_entry.id   7fa79ffdba97446f0f1aefa3d645e095
#
_cell.length_a   1.000
_cell.length_b   1.000
_cell.length_c   1.000
_cell.angle_alpha   90.00
_cell.angle_beta   90.00
_cell.angle_gamma   90.00
#
_symmetry.space_group_name_H-M   'P 1'
#
loop_
_entity.id
_entity.type
_entity.pdbx_description
1 polymer ?
#
loop_
_entity_poly.entity_id
_entity_poly.type
_entity_poly.pdbx_seq_one_letter_code
_entity_poly.pdbx_strand_id
1 'polypeptide(L)'
;MLNKAIWTASKLSLITVFAVSSMLSVDTFSQDSEFVEEVVSIGTRGKPRSVSSSPVPVDVLSAEDISKTGTDDLLMQLQGSVPSLNVHLQPISDAASMIRPANLRGLSADSTLIFTNGKRRHHASVIAFQGGGVNDGSQGADISVIPAIALKRVEVLRDGASAQYGSDAIAGVINFVLDDISEGGSLSYKMGEYTEGDGATTTIAGKYGMPLGQDGFVTTSFQIRQADDTSRSEQRPDCASLVAGGNSAVANPCQIWGAPIVDDDVTFFMNSGVTNSDGSESYMFGNYSERDVDGGFYYRNPDGRSGVFTIGDYRAVGNVDGTCSYGTGASGQVDPSNYAVRDAIMADPSCFLMNEIAPGGYTPRFLGNITDTSLTIGRRGDITDGFLSGHSYDLSGSVGRNEAD
;
A
#
# COMPACT_ATOMS: atom_id res chain seq x y z
N MET A 1 25.98 3.01 2.16
CA MET A 1 26.08 1.97 1.12
C MET A 1 26.53 0.61 1.66
N LEU A 2 27.53 0.50 2.51
CA LEU A 2 28.04 -0.79 3.00
C LEU A 2 27.05 -1.51 3.97
N ASN A 3 26.31 -0.78 4.79
CA ASN A 3 25.30 -1.36 5.71
C ASN A 3 24.02 -1.87 4.99
N LYS A 4 23.61 -1.22 3.88
CA LYS A 4 22.48 -1.72 3.07
C LYS A 4 22.81 -3.07 2.40
N ALA A 5 24.04 -3.25 1.91
CA ALA A 5 24.47 -4.49 1.26
C ALA A 5 24.54 -5.70 2.23
N ILE A 6 24.84 -5.46 3.50
CA ILE A 6 24.92 -6.54 4.52
C ILE A 6 23.50 -6.94 4.95
N TRP A 7 22.55 -6.01 4.99
CA TRP A 7 21.19 -6.26 5.40
C TRP A 7 20.37 -7.02 4.31
N THR A 8 20.55 -6.64 3.03
CA THR A 8 20.00 -7.39 1.89
C THR A 8 20.56 -8.81 1.79
N ALA A 9 21.85 -9.01 2.09
CA ALA A 9 22.47 -10.34 2.12
C ALA A 9 21.89 -11.24 3.23
N SER A 10 21.51 -10.68 4.38
CA SER A 10 20.91 -11.44 5.49
C SER A 10 19.47 -11.87 5.20
N LYS A 11 18.67 -10.99 4.57
CA LYS A 11 17.30 -11.33 4.13
C LYS A 11 17.31 -12.38 3.01
N LEU A 12 18.25 -12.28 2.06
CA LEU A 12 18.43 -13.28 1.00
C LEU A 12 18.84 -14.66 1.56
N SER A 13 19.64 -14.72 2.63
CA SER A 13 20.06 -15.98 3.24
C SER A 13 18.91 -16.75 3.89
N LEU A 14 17.92 -16.07 4.47
CA LEU A 14 16.73 -16.72 5.04
C LEU A 14 15.84 -17.33 3.95
N ILE A 15 15.73 -16.66 2.81
CA ILE A 15 14.94 -17.13 1.65
C ILE A 15 15.64 -18.28 0.93
N THR A 16 16.97 -18.29 0.86
CA THR A 16 17.75 -19.32 0.18
C THR A 16 17.68 -20.68 0.91
N VAL A 17 17.58 -20.69 2.24
CA VAL A 17 17.43 -21.92 3.01
C VAL A 17 16.06 -22.58 2.80
N PHE A 18 15.02 -21.80 2.50
CA PHE A 18 13.67 -22.33 2.20
C PHE A 18 13.52 -22.79 0.73
N ALA A 19 14.22 -22.15 -0.22
CA ALA A 19 14.08 -22.42 -1.66
C ALA A 19 14.88 -23.67 -2.13
N VAL A 20 15.97 -24.04 -1.45
CA VAL A 20 16.84 -25.16 -1.87
C VAL A 20 16.26 -26.52 -1.50
N SER A 21 15.29 -26.61 -0.57
CA SER A 21 14.68 -27.88 -0.18
C SER A 21 13.58 -28.40 -1.11
N SER A 22 13.14 -27.64 -2.11
CA SER A 22 11.95 -27.94 -2.92
C SER A 22 12.18 -28.05 -4.44
N MET A 23 13.42 -28.07 -4.90
CA MET A 23 13.70 -28.26 -6.34
C MET A 23 13.77 -29.75 -6.73
N LEU A 24 12.65 -30.44 -6.69
CA LEU A 24 12.51 -31.73 -7.40
C LEU A 24 11.06 -31.91 -7.86
N SER A 25 10.92 -32.03 -9.17
CA SER A 25 9.74 -32.37 -9.98
C SER A 25 8.74 -31.27 -10.32
N VAL A 26 8.87 -30.73 -11.53
CA VAL A 26 7.81 -30.01 -12.23
C VAL A 26 7.03 -31.03 -13.05
N ASP A 27 5.91 -31.49 -12.53
CA ASP A 27 4.89 -32.16 -13.34
C ASP A 27 3.86 -31.12 -13.80
N THR A 28 3.80 -30.88 -15.09
CA THR A 28 2.79 -30.05 -15.73
C THR A 28 1.45 -30.78 -15.74
N PHE A 29 0.57 -30.44 -14.81
CA PHE A 29 -0.82 -30.91 -14.86
C PHE A 29 -1.66 -29.96 -15.73
N SER A 30 -2.26 -30.51 -16.77
CA SER A 30 -3.38 -29.90 -17.51
C SER A 30 -4.62 -29.98 -16.63
N GLN A 31 -5.12 -28.85 -16.18
CA GLN A 31 -6.36 -28.77 -15.42
C GLN A 31 -7.53 -28.65 -16.38
N ASP A 32 -8.36 -29.69 -16.47
CA ASP A 32 -9.70 -29.61 -17.05
C ASP A 32 -10.53 -28.65 -16.20
N SER A 33 -11.06 -27.59 -16.80
CA SER A 33 -11.95 -26.64 -16.15
C SER A 33 -13.33 -27.27 -15.94
N GLU A 34 -13.51 -27.97 -14.84
CA GLU A 34 -14.86 -28.20 -14.30
C GLU A 34 -15.45 -26.85 -13.90
N PHE A 35 -16.67 -26.57 -14.31
CA PHE A 35 -17.43 -25.38 -13.94
C PHE A 35 -17.73 -25.47 -12.44
N VAL A 36 -16.82 -25.01 -11.61
CA VAL A 36 -17.02 -24.93 -10.16
C VAL A 36 -17.94 -23.74 -9.91
N GLU A 37 -19.14 -24.01 -9.40
CA GLU A 37 -20.09 -22.97 -9.01
C GLU A 37 -19.41 -22.06 -7.97
N GLU A 38 -19.27 -20.76 -8.31
CA GLU A 38 -18.60 -19.78 -7.44
C GLU A 38 -19.39 -19.58 -6.16
N VAL A 39 -18.82 -20.03 -5.06
CA VAL A 39 -19.42 -19.94 -3.73
C VAL A 39 -18.82 -18.75 -2.98
N VAL A 40 -19.68 -17.86 -2.49
CA VAL A 40 -19.29 -16.67 -1.73
C VAL A 40 -19.51 -16.85 -0.24
N SER A 41 -18.60 -16.30 0.55
CA SER A 41 -18.63 -16.34 2.01
C SER A 41 -19.17 -15.05 2.64
N ILE A 42 -19.25 -13.95 1.88
CA ILE A 42 -19.82 -12.68 2.35
C ILE A 42 -21.29 -12.50 1.92
N GLY A 43 -22.00 -11.57 2.58
CA GLY A 43 -23.41 -11.30 2.30
C GLY A 43 -24.38 -12.33 2.88
N THR A 44 -23.90 -13.28 3.70
CA THR A 44 -24.71 -14.29 4.38
C THR A 44 -24.27 -14.50 5.82
N ARG A 45 -25.21 -14.82 6.72
CA ARG A 45 -24.91 -15.29 8.08
C ARG A 45 -24.91 -16.81 8.18
N GLY A 46 -25.30 -17.50 7.11
CA GLY A 46 -25.34 -18.95 7.02
C GLY A 46 -24.14 -19.54 6.30
N LYS A 47 -24.30 -20.77 5.82
CA LYS A 47 -23.28 -21.42 4.99
C LYS A 47 -23.02 -20.62 3.71
N PRO A 48 -21.80 -20.69 3.17
CA PRO A 48 -21.47 -20.11 1.87
C PRO A 48 -22.49 -20.54 0.80
N ARG A 49 -22.81 -19.63 -0.11
CA ARG A 49 -23.82 -19.87 -1.17
C ARG A 49 -23.30 -19.44 -2.53
N SER A 50 -23.94 -19.92 -3.57
CA SER A 50 -23.66 -19.48 -4.93
C SER A 50 -23.91 -17.98 -5.11
N VAL A 51 -23.08 -17.33 -5.94
CA VAL A 51 -23.24 -15.93 -6.35
C VAL A 51 -24.63 -15.70 -6.93
N SER A 52 -25.12 -16.64 -7.75
CA SER A 52 -26.44 -16.55 -8.39
C SER A 52 -27.62 -16.56 -7.40
N SER A 53 -27.42 -17.09 -6.20
CA SER A 53 -28.42 -17.14 -5.12
C SER A 53 -28.26 -16.02 -4.09
N SER A 54 -27.30 -15.11 -4.28
CA SER A 54 -27.09 -13.97 -3.37
C SER A 54 -28.16 -12.89 -3.58
N PRO A 55 -28.83 -12.42 -2.52
CA PRO A 55 -29.84 -11.36 -2.63
C PRO A 55 -29.22 -9.97 -2.86
N VAL A 56 -27.89 -9.85 -2.76
CA VAL A 56 -27.13 -8.62 -2.95
C VAL A 56 -26.04 -8.87 -3.99
N PRO A 57 -25.65 -7.84 -4.77
CA PRO A 57 -24.60 -8.00 -5.78
C PRO A 57 -23.25 -8.25 -5.13
N VAL A 58 -22.68 -9.42 -5.43
CA VAL A 58 -21.30 -9.78 -5.04
C VAL A 58 -20.54 -10.08 -6.31
N ASP A 59 -19.45 -9.35 -6.53
CA ASP A 59 -18.51 -9.69 -7.58
C ASP A 59 -17.46 -10.66 -7.01
N VAL A 60 -17.14 -11.67 -7.78
CA VAL A 60 -16.05 -12.61 -7.48
C VAL A 60 -15.00 -12.49 -8.56
N LEU A 61 -13.77 -12.23 -8.14
CA LEU A 61 -12.61 -12.14 -9.00
C LEU A 61 -11.67 -13.28 -8.66
N SER A 62 -11.46 -14.20 -9.60
CA SER A 62 -10.50 -15.28 -9.41
C SER A 62 -9.06 -14.74 -9.41
N ALA A 63 -8.13 -15.49 -8.81
CA ALA A 63 -6.70 -15.15 -8.88
C ALA A 63 -6.21 -15.06 -10.34
N GLU A 64 -6.78 -15.88 -11.23
CA GLU A 64 -6.48 -15.85 -12.66
C GLU A 64 -6.92 -14.53 -13.30
N ASP A 65 -8.15 -14.06 -13.04
CA ASP A 65 -8.65 -12.80 -13.58
C ASP A 65 -7.83 -11.60 -13.08
N ILE A 66 -7.48 -11.62 -11.81
CA ILE A 66 -6.60 -10.60 -11.20
C ILE A 66 -5.24 -10.60 -11.90
N SER A 67 -4.66 -11.77 -12.17
CA SER A 67 -3.33 -11.91 -12.78
C SER A 67 -3.24 -11.48 -14.25
N LYS A 68 -4.37 -11.44 -14.97
CA LYS A 68 -4.45 -11.04 -16.41
C LYS A 68 -4.26 -9.54 -16.64
N THR A 69 -4.28 -8.74 -15.60
CA THR A 69 -4.06 -7.29 -15.72
C THR A 69 -2.59 -6.97 -15.97
N GLY A 70 -2.32 -5.86 -16.67
CA GLY A 70 -0.98 -5.45 -17.06
C GLY A 70 -0.11 -4.88 -15.94
N THR A 71 -0.58 -4.90 -14.69
CA THR A 71 0.13 -4.43 -13.50
C THR A 71 0.34 -5.57 -12.51
N ASP A 72 1.32 -5.45 -11.63
CA ASP A 72 1.55 -6.35 -10.50
C ASP A 72 1.02 -5.80 -9.16
N ASP A 73 0.50 -4.58 -9.19
CA ASP A 73 -0.12 -3.92 -8.04
C ASP A 73 -1.57 -4.38 -7.86
N LEU A 74 -1.85 -5.12 -6.79
CA LEU A 74 -3.18 -5.68 -6.51
C LEU A 74 -4.29 -4.62 -6.50
N LEU A 75 -4.03 -3.44 -5.96
CA LEU A 75 -5.04 -2.38 -5.89
C LEU A 75 -5.43 -1.87 -7.27
N MET A 76 -4.44 -1.70 -8.15
CA MET A 76 -4.68 -1.28 -9.54
C MET A 76 -5.38 -2.39 -10.34
N GLN A 77 -5.05 -3.65 -10.07
CA GLN A 77 -5.74 -4.81 -10.65
C GLN A 77 -7.22 -4.81 -10.28
N LEU A 78 -7.52 -4.61 -8.99
CA LEU A 78 -8.89 -4.56 -8.49
C LEU A 78 -9.66 -3.35 -9.01
N GLN A 79 -9.02 -2.17 -9.10
CA GLN A 79 -9.65 -0.97 -9.65
C GLN A 79 -10.09 -1.16 -11.10
N GLY A 80 -9.31 -1.87 -11.90
CA GLY A 80 -9.67 -2.19 -13.28
C GLY A 80 -10.82 -3.20 -13.41
N SER A 81 -11.06 -4.00 -12.38
CA SER A 81 -11.98 -5.15 -12.42
C SER A 81 -13.27 -4.92 -11.62
N VAL A 82 -13.23 -4.09 -10.57
CA VAL A 82 -14.36 -3.84 -9.68
C VAL A 82 -14.99 -2.48 -9.96
N PRO A 83 -16.21 -2.43 -10.48
CA PRO A 83 -16.92 -1.15 -10.66
C PRO A 83 -17.07 -0.40 -9.34
N SER A 84 -16.86 0.92 -9.38
CA SER A 84 -16.93 1.82 -8.22
C SER A 84 -15.87 1.61 -7.11
N LEU A 85 -14.88 0.76 -7.30
CA LEU A 85 -13.67 0.75 -6.50
C LEU A 85 -12.73 1.85 -7.00
N ASN A 86 -12.25 2.67 -6.11
CA ASN A 86 -11.27 3.70 -6.39
C ASN A 86 -10.07 3.56 -5.46
N VAL A 87 -8.89 3.68 -6.02
CA VAL A 87 -7.63 3.62 -5.27
C VAL A 87 -6.91 4.94 -5.44
N HIS A 88 -6.75 5.66 -4.35
CA HIS A 88 -5.97 6.88 -4.33
C HIS A 88 -4.48 6.55 -4.28
N LEU A 89 -3.70 7.07 -5.22
CA LEU A 89 -2.25 6.97 -5.20
C LEU A 89 -1.62 7.90 -4.15
N GLN A 90 -2.35 8.96 -3.78
CA GLN A 90 -1.97 9.98 -2.80
C GLN A 90 -0.50 10.45 -2.95
N PRO A 91 -0.14 10.96 -4.12
CA PRO A 91 1.27 11.24 -4.47
C PRO A 91 1.90 12.32 -3.59
N ILE A 92 1.07 13.16 -2.96
CA ILE A 92 1.49 14.22 -2.03
C ILE A 92 0.50 14.24 -0.86
N SER A 93 0.77 13.51 0.19
CA SER A 93 -0.15 13.42 1.34
C SER A 93 0.54 12.94 2.61
N ASP A 94 1.61 13.59 3.05
CA ASP A 94 2.36 13.18 4.23
C ASP A 94 2.52 11.64 4.31
N ALA A 95 2.34 11.03 5.48
CA ALA A 95 2.43 9.59 5.66
C ALA A 95 1.32 8.79 4.93
N ALA A 96 0.23 9.45 4.50
CA ALA A 96 -0.84 8.76 3.78
C ALA A 96 -0.45 8.28 2.38
N SER A 97 0.66 8.77 1.81
CA SER A 97 1.24 8.24 0.58
C SER A 97 1.88 6.86 0.77
N MET A 98 2.18 6.46 2.01
CA MET A 98 2.83 5.19 2.34
C MET A 98 1.85 4.03 2.41
N ILE A 99 0.57 4.31 2.66
CA ILE A 99 -0.51 3.31 2.73
C ILE A 99 -1.55 3.58 1.64
N ARG A 100 -2.25 2.54 1.22
CA ARG A 100 -3.19 2.64 0.10
C ARG A 100 -4.50 1.92 0.44
N PRO A 101 -5.40 2.61 1.16
CA PRO A 101 -6.70 2.05 1.48
C PRO A 101 -7.62 2.04 0.26
N ALA A 102 -8.61 1.15 0.26
CA ALA A 102 -9.63 1.10 -0.78
C ALA A 102 -10.81 2.02 -0.47
N ASN A 103 -11.27 2.72 -1.49
CA ASN A 103 -12.53 3.46 -1.49
C ASN A 103 -13.55 2.74 -2.36
N LEU A 104 -14.73 2.51 -1.85
CA LEU A 104 -15.82 1.89 -2.58
C LEU A 104 -16.99 2.87 -2.67
N ARG A 105 -17.61 2.98 -3.88
CA ARG A 105 -18.79 3.83 -4.12
C ARG A 105 -18.60 5.31 -3.76
N GLY A 106 -17.36 5.82 -3.85
CA GLY A 106 -17.03 7.22 -3.56
C GLY A 106 -17.07 7.61 -2.08
N LEU A 107 -17.10 6.62 -1.16
CA LEU A 107 -17.03 6.85 0.27
C LEU A 107 -15.60 6.69 0.80
N SER A 108 -15.33 7.22 1.99
CA SER A 108 -14.04 7.09 2.65
C SER A 108 -13.67 5.64 2.96
N ALA A 109 -12.39 5.39 3.16
CA ALA A 109 -11.87 4.05 3.46
C ALA A 109 -12.46 3.44 4.74
N ASP A 110 -12.84 4.25 5.73
CA ASP A 110 -13.52 3.81 6.95
C ASP A 110 -14.89 3.18 6.69
N SER A 111 -15.48 3.47 5.53
CA SER A 111 -16.79 2.96 5.14
C SER A 111 -16.72 1.65 4.35
N THR A 112 -15.51 1.16 4.06
CA THR A 112 -15.26 -0.08 3.32
C THR A 112 -14.65 -1.12 4.25
N LEU A 113 -15.42 -2.14 4.60
CA LEU A 113 -14.95 -3.20 5.49
C LEU A 113 -14.05 -4.19 4.75
N ILE A 114 -12.86 -4.42 5.28
CA ILE A 114 -11.87 -5.34 4.71
C ILE A 114 -11.81 -6.62 5.54
N PHE A 115 -11.93 -7.76 4.86
CA PHE A 115 -11.76 -9.09 5.43
C PHE A 115 -10.59 -9.85 4.79
N THR A 116 -9.98 -10.73 5.58
CA THR A 116 -9.12 -11.82 5.11
C THR A 116 -9.74 -13.13 5.60
N ASN A 117 -10.08 -14.04 4.70
CA ASN A 117 -10.80 -15.28 5.00
C ASN A 117 -12.06 -15.06 5.87
N GLY A 118 -12.81 -13.99 5.60
CA GLY A 118 -14.02 -13.63 6.35
C GLY A 118 -13.79 -13.05 7.76
N LYS A 119 -12.55 -12.78 8.15
CA LYS A 119 -12.20 -12.14 9.42
C LYS A 119 -11.74 -10.71 9.19
N ARG A 120 -12.21 -9.80 10.07
CA ARG A 120 -11.89 -8.37 9.97
C ARG A 120 -10.38 -8.13 10.01
N ARG A 121 -9.89 -7.40 9.01
CA ARG A 121 -8.52 -6.92 9.02
C ARG A 121 -8.39 -5.69 9.91
N HIS A 122 -7.26 -5.54 10.57
CA HIS A 122 -6.93 -4.35 11.36
C HIS A 122 -6.70 -3.12 10.47
N HIS A 123 -6.84 -1.95 11.05
CA HIS A 123 -6.59 -0.68 10.37
C HIS A 123 -5.08 -0.43 10.23
N ALA A 124 -4.72 0.37 9.24
CA ALA A 124 -3.38 0.90 9.10
C ALA A 124 -3.04 1.88 10.23
N SER A 125 -1.76 2.12 10.47
CA SER A 125 -1.26 3.06 11.49
C SER A 125 -1.50 4.52 11.12
N VAL A 126 -1.69 4.84 9.84
CA VAL A 126 -1.77 6.20 9.33
C VAL A 126 -3.21 6.63 9.11
N ILE A 127 -3.57 7.79 9.66
CA ILE A 127 -4.80 8.52 9.32
C ILE A 127 -4.47 9.42 8.12
N ALA A 128 -5.27 9.34 7.04
CA ALA A 128 -5.08 10.18 5.87
C ALA A 128 -5.25 11.66 6.22
N PHE A 129 -4.31 12.50 5.80
CA PHE A 129 -4.26 13.91 6.13
C PHE A 129 -3.62 14.71 4.98
N GLN A 130 -4.08 15.93 4.72
CA GLN A 130 -3.58 16.84 3.68
C GLN A 130 -3.48 16.21 2.27
N GLY A 131 -4.55 16.28 1.52
CA GLY A 131 -4.60 15.81 0.13
C GLY A 131 -5.17 14.40 -0.02
N GLY A 132 -5.68 13.80 1.06
CA GLY A 132 -6.39 12.52 1.04
C GLY A 132 -7.74 12.56 0.31
N GLY A 133 -8.26 13.75 0.00
CA GLY A 133 -9.55 13.91 -0.66
C GLY A 133 -10.68 13.28 0.16
N VAL A 134 -11.39 12.31 -0.40
CA VAL A 134 -12.47 11.59 0.32
C VAL A 134 -11.95 10.78 1.51
N ASN A 135 -10.64 10.58 1.61
CA ASN A 135 -10.00 9.87 2.71
C ASN A 135 -9.50 10.79 3.83
N ASP A 136 -9.58 12.12 3.69
CA ASP A 136 -9.13 13.03 4.75
C ASP A 136 -9.82 12.73 6.08
N GLY A 137 -9.03 12.42 7.09
CA GLY A 137 -9.49 12.00 8.42
C GLY A 137 -9.85 10.52 8.56
N SER A 138 -9.74 9.72 7.50
CA SER A 138 -10.04 8.29 7.53
C SER A 138 -8.82 7.42 7.84
N GLN A 139 -9.06 6.24 8.42
CA GLN A 139 -8.05 5.25 8.78
C GLN A 139 -8.48 3.87 8.29
N GLY A 140 -8.36 3.64 6.98
CA GLY A 140 -8.68 2.34 6.36
C GLY A 140 -7.62 1.27 6.64
N ALA A 141 -7.92 0.03 6.29
CA ALA A 141 -6.94 -1.05 6.30
C ALA A 141 -5.94 -0.85 5.15
N ASP A 142 -4.66 -1.12 5.39
CA ASP A 142 -3.68 -1.20 4.31
C ASP A 142 -3.82 -2.52 3.55
N ILE A 143 -4.33 -2.46 2.33
CA ILE A 143 -4.50 -3.62 1.48
C ILE A 143 -3.34 -3.82 0.49
N SER A 144 -2.41 -2.86 0.40
CA SER A 144 -1.23 -2.98 -0.45
C SER A 144 -0.22 -4.02 0.05
N VAL A 145 -0.36 -4.44 1.30
CA VAL A 145 0.46 -5.51 1.90
C VAL A 145 -0.02 -6.92 1.54
N ILE A 146 -1.13 -7.07 0.80
CA ILE A 146 -1.66 -8.37 0.40
C ILE A 146 -1.19 -8.69 -1.01
N PRO A 147 -0.33 -9.69 -1.22
CA PRO A 147 0.16 -10.04 -2.55
C PRO A 147 -0.89 -10.87 -3.31
N ALA A 148 -1.08 -10.57 -4.58
CA ALA A 148 -2.05 -11.28 -5.43
C ALA A 148 -1.81 -12.81 -5.46
N ILE A 149 -0.54 -13.25 -5.38
CA ILE A 149 -0.16 -14.67 -5.39
C ILE A 149 -0.72 -15.46 -4.20
N ALA A 150 -0.99 -14.78 -3.07
CA ALA A 150 -1.55 -15.40 -1.86
C ALA A 150 -3.05 -15.68 -1.97
N LEU A 151 -3.72 -15.12 -2.99
CA LEU A 151 -5.17 -15.13 -3.11
C LEU A 151 -5.66 -16.30 -3.97
N LYS A 152 -6.77 -16.90 -3.54
CA LYS A 152 -7.62 -17.78 -4.33
C LYS A 152 -8.62 -16.96 -5.13
N ARG A 153 -9.23 -15.95 -4.48
CA ARG A 153 -10.19 -15.01 -5.08
C ARG A 153 -10.38 -13.78 -4.19
N VAL A 154 -10.99 -12.75 -4.75
CA VAL A 154 -11.49 -11.59 -4.02
C VAL A 154 -13.00 -11.51 -4.20
N GLU A 155 -13.74 -11.38 -3.10
CA GLU A 155 -15.18 -11.21 -3.07
C GLU A 155 -15.52 -9.77 -2.72
N VAL A 156 -16.29 -9.06 -3.54
CA VAL A 156 -16.66 -7.67 -3.32
C VAL A 156 -18.17 -7.52 -3.24
N LEU A 157 -18.68 -7.24 -2.06
CA LEU A 157 -20.07 -6.89 -1.83
C LEU A 157 -20.24 -5.38 -2.03
N ARG A 158 -20.87 -4.98 -3.12
CA ARG A 158 -21.06 -3.58 -3.52
C ARG A 158 -22.38 -2.99 -3.03
N ASP A 159 -22.78 -3.32 -1.80
CA ASP A 159 -23.97 -2.75 -1.17
C ASP A 159 -23.74 -2.52 0.31
N GLY A 160 -24.57 -1.65 0.91
CA GLY A 160 -24.51 -1.39 2.34
C GLY A 160 -24.82 -2.64 3.15
N ALA A 161 -23.88 -3.06 3.97
CA ALA A 161 -23.99 -4.26 4.78
C ALA A 161 -23.84 -3.99 6.28
N SER A 162 -24.03 -2.73 6.70
CA SER A 162 -23.85 -2.27 8.08
C SER A 162 -24.74 -3.01 9.08
N ALA A 163 -25.95 -3.42 8.67
CA ALA A 163 -26.86 -4.20 9.49
C ALA A 163 -26.29 -5.58 9.88
N GLN A 164 -25.39 -6.12 9.04
CA GLN A 164 -24.76 -7.41 9.25
C GLN A 164 -23.36 -7.32 9.85
N TYR A 165 -22.57 -6.32 9.43
CA TYR A 165 -21.13 -6.25 9.70
C TYR A 165 -20.70 -5.02 10.52
N GLY A 166 -21.62 -4.08 10.79
CA GLY A 166 -21.32 -2.86 11.54
C GLY A 166 -21.04 -1.64 10.66
N SER A 167 -20.70 -0.52 11.30
CA SER A 167 -20.59 0.81 10.69
C SER A 167 -19.57 0.89 9.55
N ASP A 168 -18.54 0.06 9.56
CA ASP A 168 -17.46 0.10 8.56
C ASP A 168 -17.88 -0.49 7.20
N ALA A 169 -19.07 -1.14 7.14
CA ALA A 169 -19.59 -1.75 5.92
C ALA A 169 -20.69 -0.90 5.25
N ILE A 170 -20.61 0.43 5.33
CA ILE A 170 -21.58 1.36 4.71
C ILE A 170 -21.43 1.34 3.19
N ALA A 171 -20.21 1.39 2.69
CA ALA A 171 -19.92 1.33 1.25
C ALA A 171 -20.00 -0.10 0.71
N GLY A 172 -19.61 -1.06 1.52
CA GLY A 172 -19.56 -2.46 1.15
C GLY A 172 -18.49 -3.24 1.92
N VAL A 173 -18.22 -4.45 1.43
CA VAL A 173 -17.25 -5.38 2.03
C VAL A 173 -16.33 -5.93 0.94
N ILE A 174 -15.04 -5.97 1.20
CA ILE A 174 -14.05 -6.65 0.36
C ILE A 174 -13.44 -7.79 1.17
N ASN A 175 -13.55 -9.02 0.69
CA ASN A 175 -12.99 -10.19 1.34
C ASN A 175 -11.89 -10.81 0.48
N PHE A 176 -10.68 -10.80 0.98
CA PHE A 176 -9.52 -11.46 0.40
C PHE A 176 -9.47 -12.91 0.88
N VAL A 177 -9.83 -13.83 0.01
CA VAL A 177 -9.81 -15.26 0.29
C VAL A 177 -8.45 -15.81 -0.07
N LEU A 178 -7.71 -16.29 0.92
CA LEU A 178 -6.38 -16.86 0.74
C LEU A 178 -6.46 -18.22 0.05
N ASP A 179 -5.41 -18.54 -0.70
CA ASP A 179 -5.28 -19.83 -1.37
C ASP A 179 -5.11 -20.97 -0.34
N ASP A 180 -5.68 -22.14 -0.64
CA ASP A 180 -5.79 -23.30 0.24
C ASP A 180 -5.25 -24.58 -0.44
N ILE A 181 -4.29 -24.44 -1.36
CA ILE A 181 -3.67 -25.58 -2.03
C ILE A 181 -2.89 -26.44 -1.02
N SER A 182 -3.07 -27.76 -1.13
CA SER A 182 -2.38 -28.74 -0.29
C SER A 182 -1.19 -29.41 -0.97
N GLU A 183 -0.98 -29.14 -2.26
CA GLU A 183 0.11 -29.75 -3.05
C GLU A 183 0.58 -28.79 -4.15
N GLY A 184 1.89 -28.87 -4.46
CA GLY A 184 2.46 -28.09 -5.54
C GLY A 184 2.64 -26.62 -5.22
N GLY A 185 2.93 -25.83 -6.25
CA GLY A 185 3.16 -24.40 -6.08
C GLY A 185 3.41 -23.71 -7.41
N SER A 186 3.62 -22.38 -7.33
CA SER A 186 3.94 -21.55 -8.49
C SER A 186 5.00 -20.51 -8.11
N LEU A 187 5.80 -20.12 -9.09
CA LEU A 187 6.77 -19.04 -9.01
C LEU A 187 6.51 -18.09 -10.17
N SER A 188 6.46 -16.80 -9.89
CA SER A 188 6.24 -15.73 -10.84
C SER A 188 7.38 -14.73 -10.78
N TYR A 189 7.85 -14.29 -11.94
CA TYR A 189 8.74 -13.17 -12.10
C TYR A 189 8.12 -12.21 -13.10
N LYS A 190 7.93 -10.95 -12.68
CA LYS A 190 7.36 -9.90 -13.53
C LYS A 190 8.29 -8.70 -13.55
N MET A 191 8.41 -8.09 -14.73
CA MET A 191 9.03 -6.79 -14.93
C MET A 191 8.07 -5.92 -15.73
N GLY A 192 8.00 -4.66 -15.40
CA GLY A 192 7.16 -3.69 -16.09
C GLY A 192 7.74 -2.30 -16.03
N GLU A 193 7.37 -1.47 -16.99
CA GLU A 193 7.71 -0.04 -17.07
C GLU A 193 6.61 0.65 -17.85
N TYR A 194 6.30 1.89 -17.52
CA TYR A 194 5.37 2.68 -18.31
C TYR A 194 6.01 3.10 -19.64
N THR A 195 5.19 3.30 -20.66
CA THR A 195 5.64 3.72 -22.01
C THR A 195 6.33 5.08 -22.02
N GLU A 196 6.14 5.86 -20.96
CA GLU A 196 6.79 7.14 -20.72
C GLU A 196 8.22 7.00 -20.18
N GLY A 197 8.68 5.77 -19.88
CA GLY A 197 10.03 5.48 -19.41
C GLY A 197 10.22 5.76 -17.92
N ASP A 198 9.16 5.59 -17.11
CA ASP A 198 9.19 5.73 -15.66
C ASP A 198 8.41 4.59 -14.98
N GLY A 199 8.46 4.52 -13.66
CA GLY A 199 7.73 3.53 -12.87
C GLY A 199 8.17 2.10 -13.15
N ALA A 200 9.45 1.87 -13.40
CA ALA A 200 9.97 0.52 -13.56
C ALA A 200 9.65 -0.33 -12.31
N THR A 201 9.13 -1.52 -12.53
CA THR A 201 8.77 -2.45 -11.46
C THR A 201 9.44 -3.80 -11.67
N THR A 202 9.82 -4.44 -10.56
CA THR A 202 10.28 -5.82 -10.55
C THR A 202 9.61 -6.54 -9.39
N THR A 203 8.97 -7.68 -9.70
CA THR A 203 8.28 -8.51 -8.70
C THR A 203 8.68 -9.96 -8.85
N ILE A 204 9.10 -10.57 -7.74
CA ILE A 204 9.28 -12.02 -7.60
C ILE A 204 8.26 -12.49 -6.59
N ALA A 205 7.39 -13.42 -6.96
CA ALA A 205 6.38 -13.94 -6.08
C ALA A 205 6.25 -15.46 -6.23
N GLY A 206 5.99 -16.13 -5.12
CA GLY A 206 5.81 -17.58 -5.13
C GLY A 206 4.81 -18.04 -4.09
N LYS A 207 4.19 -19.19 -4.34
CA LYS A 207 3.37 -19.91 -3.37
C LYS A 207 3.66 -21.39 -3.43
N TYR A 208 3.48 -22.06 -2.29
CA TYR A 208 3.65 -23.50 -2.18
C TYR A 208 2.67 -24.10 -1.17
N GLY A 209 2.00 -25.18 -1.56
CA GLY A 209 1.06 -25.93 -0.74
C GLY A 209 1.68 -27.24 -0.27
N MET A 210 1.38 -27.58 0.96
CA MET A 210 1.78 -28.85 1.60
C MET A 210 0.57 -29.47 2.32
N PRO A 211 0.44 -30.82 2.30
CA PRO A 211 -0.59 -31.47 3.08
C PRO A 211 -0.32 -31.34 4.59
N LEU A 212 -1.38 -31.20 5.37
CA LEU A 212 -1.35 -31.20 6.83
C LEU A 212 -2.21 -32.35 7.35
N GLY A 213 -1.60 -33.43 7.74
CA GLY A 213 -2.32 -34.66 8.08
C GLY A 213 -2.95 -35.34 6.87
N GLN A 214 -4.15 -35.92 7.03
CA GLN A 214 -4.88 -36.60 5.95
C GLN A 214 -5.81 -35.62 5.16
N ASP A 215 -6.44 -34.69 5.87
CA ASP A 215 -7.47 -33.79 5.30
C ASP A 215 -7.18 -32.31 5.62
N GLY A 216 -5.91 -31.92 5.59
CA GLY A 216 -5.52 -30.56 5.87
C GLY A 216 -4.49 -30.02 4.88
N PHE A 217 -4.28 -28.72 4.94
CA PHE A 217 -3.34 -28.01 4.08
C PHE A 217 -2.55 -26.94 4.87
N VAL A 218 -1.37 -26.64 4.36
CA VAL A 218 -0.62 -25.43 4.66
C VAL A 218 -0.19 -24.82 3.35
N THR A 219 -0.68 -23.63 3.04
CA THR A 219 -0.25 -22.84 1.89
C THR A 219 0.58 -21.66 2.38
N THR A 220 1.79 -21.53 1.85
CA THR A 220 2.67 -20.39 2.11
C THR A 220 2.86 -19.60 0.82
N SER A 221 2.95 -18.28 0.91
CA SER A 221 3.24 -17.41 -0.20
C SER A 221 4.16 -16.28 0.20
N PHE A 222 4.97 -15.81 -0.74
CA PHE A 222 5.85 -14.68 -0.57
C PHE A 222 5.84 -13.78 -1.80
N GLN A 223 6.18 -12.53 -1.60
CA GLN A 223 6.44 -11.56 -2.66
C GLN A 223 7.59 -10.66 -2.26
N ILE A 224 8.45 -10.36 -3.22
CA ILE A 224 9.49 -9.33 -3.13
C ILE A 224 9.24 -8.40 -4.30
N ARG A 225 9.09 -7.10 -4.04
CA ARG A 225 8.74 -6.11 -5.04
C ARG A 225 9.60 -4.86 -4.88
N GLN A 226 9.97 -4.26 -6.02
CA GLN A 226 10.55 -2.94 -6.12
C GLN A 226 9.80 -2.14 -7.18
N ALA A 227 9.62 -0.86 -6.96
CA ALA A 227 8.99 0.03 -7.93
C ALA A 227 9.62 1.43 -7.87
N ASP A 228 9.99 1.95 -9.03
CA ASP A 228 10.44 3.33 -9.20
C ASP A 228 9.24 4.29 -9.17
N ASP A 229 9.50 5.56 -8.92
CA ASP A 229 8.47 6.59 -8.97
C ASP A 229 7.97 6.84 -10.40
N THR A 230 6.76 7.40 -10.47
CA THR A 230 6.19 7.89 -11.73
C THR A 230 6.06 9.39 -11.71
N SER A 231 6.12 10.03 -12.88
CA SER A 231 5.85 11.45 -12.99
C SER A 231 5.02 11.76 -14.24
N ARG A 232 3.86 12.38 -14.03
CA ARG A 232 3.03 12.97 -15.08
C ARG A 232 2.93 14.47 -14.85
N SER A 233 3.99 15.03 -14.26
CA SER A 233 4.03 16.43 -13.84
C SER A 233 4.40 17.33 -14.98
N GLU A 234 3.70 18.46 -15.07
CA GLU A 234 4.07 19.61 -15.89
C GLU A 234 4.72 20.68 -15.03
N GLN A 235 5.50 21.56 -15.67
CA GLN A 235 6.12 22.66 -14.96
C GLN A 235 5.06 23.59 -14.36
N ARG A 236 5.13 23.82 -13.06
CA ARG A 236 4.21 24.72 -12.36
C ARG A 236 4.40 26.16 -12.84
N PRO A 237 3.31 26.97 -12.89
CA PRO A 237 3.40 28.36 -13.34
C PRO A 237 4.38 29.23 -12.53
N ASP A 238 4.44 29.04 -11.21
CA ASP A 238 5.39 29.72 -10.33
C ASP A 238 6.84 29.34 -10.62
N CYS A 239 7.12 28.07 -10.87
CA CYS A 239 8.45 27.58 -11.25
C CYS A 239 8.85 28.08 -12.65
N ALA A 240 7.91 28.09 -13.61
CA ALA A 240 8.14 28.65 -14.92
C ALA A 240 8.47 30.16 -14.83
N SER A 241 7.81 30.90 -13.94
CA SER A 241 8.09 32.30 -13.69
C SER A 241 9.49 32.52 -13.10
N LEU A 242 9.94 31.67 -12.19
CA LEU A 242 11.30 31.70 -11.64
C LEU A 242 12.35 31.50 -12.74
N VAL A 243 12.15 30.52 -13.62
CA VAL A 243 13.04 30.26 -14.77
C VAL A 243 13.05 31.44 -15.73
N ALA A 244 11.89 32.00 -16.06
CA ALA A 244 11.78 33.19 -16.90
C ALA A 244 12.45 34.44 -16.27
N GLY A 245 12.46 34.51 -14.93
CA GLY A 245 13.20 35.52 -14.14
C GLY A 245 14.70 35.28 -14.07
N GLY A 246 15.23 34.23 -14.69
CA GLY A 246 16.66 33.93 -14.75
C GLY A 246 17.17 32.90 -13.73
N ASN A 247 16.30 32.27 -12.94
CA ASN A 247 16.72 31.21 -12.01
C ASN A 247 16.81 29.86 -12.75
N SER A 248 18.00 29.58 -13.30
CA SER A 248 18.28 28.34 -14.03
C SER A 248 18.46 27.11 -13.13
N ALA A 249 18.48 27.27 -11.81
CA ALA A 249 18.61 26.17 -10.86
C ALA A 249 17.28 25.46 -10.56
N VAL A 250 16.15 26.03 -11.01
CA VAL A 250 14.82 25.42 -10.82
C VAL A 250 14.70 24.19 -11.69
N ALA A 251 14.39 23.06 -11.08
CA ALA A 251 14.15 21.80 -11.79
C ALA A 251 12.92 21.87 -12.72
N ASN A 252 12.88 21.03 -13.75
CA ASN A 252 11.73 20.92 -14.64
C ASN A 252 11.34 19.44 -14.83
N PRO A 253 10.20 18.99 -14.27
CA PRO A 253 9.30 19.76 -13.39
C PRO A 253 9.92 20.01 -11.99
N CYS A 254 9.54 21.11 -11.37
CA CYS A 254 10.03 21.47 -10.03
C CYS A 254 9.35 20.65 -8.92
N GLN A 255 8.22 20.07 -9.19
CA GLN A 255 7.49 19.19 -8.28
C GLN A 255 7.04 17.95 -9.03
N ILE A 256 7.33 16.78 -8.47
CA ILE A 256 6.87 15.50 -9.01
C ILE A 256 5.50 15.18 -8.40
N TRP A 257 4.59 14.77 -9.27
CA TRP A 257 3.27 14.26 -8.92
C TRP A 257 3.08 12.89 -9.55
N GLY A 258 3.26 11.83 -8.76
CA GLY A 258 3.19 10.46 -9.25
C GLY A 258 3.28 9.44 -8.11
N ALA A 259 3.35 8.16 -8.44
CA ALA A 259 3.51 7.11 -7.46
C ALA A 259 4.85 7.25 -6.72
N PRO A 260 4.93 6.90 -5.44
CA PRO A 260 6.19 6.90 -4.70
C PRO A 260 7.11 5.77 -5.15
N ILE A 261 8.41 5.89 -4.84
CA ILE A 261 9.33 4.76 -4.88
C ILE A 261 8.93 3.77 -3.79
N VAL A 262 8.94 2.49 -4.11
CA VAL A 262 8.77 1.39 -3.17
C VAL A 262 10.02 0.51 -3.23
N ASP A 263 10.73 0.47 -2.13
CA ASP A 263 11.92 -0.35 -1.97
C ASP A 263 11.70 -1.41 -0.90
N ASP A 264 12.45 -2.52 -1.00
CA ASP A 264 12.47 -3.60 0.00
C ASP A 264 11.08 -4.10 0.43
N ASP A 265 10.08 -4.05 -0.48
CA ASP A 265 8.73 -4.58 -0.23
C ASP A 265 8.79 -6.11 -0.19
N VAL A 266 8.76 -6.66 1.01
CA VAL A 266 8.82 -8.09 1.28
C VAL A 266 7.56 -8.50 2.03
N THR A 267 6.82 -9.43 1.48
CA THR A 267 5.57 -9.93 2.07
C THR A 267 5.60 -11.45 2.17
N PHE A 268 5.13 -11.96 3.28
CA PHE A 268 4.91 -13.38 3.53
C PHE A 268 3.50 -13.61 4.05
N PHE A 269 2.79 -14.61 3.51
CA PHE A 269 1.49 -15.08 3.97
C PHE A 269 1.52 -16.57 4.23
N MET A 270 0.74 -17.00 5.23
CA MET A 270 0.46 -18.39 5.49
C MET A 270 -1.05 -18.59 5.69
N ASN A 271 -1.59 -19.65 5.11
CA ASN A 271 -2.95 -20.10 5.33
C ASN A 271 -2.93 -21.62 5.59
N SER A 272 -3.64 -22.05 6.61
CA SER A 272 -3.69 -23.47 6.98
C SER A 272 -5.05 -23.86 7.54
N GLY A 273 -5.43 -25.09 7.26
CA GLY A 273 -6.66 -25.68 7.80
C GLY A 273 -6.52 -27.18 7.94
N VAL A 274 -7.18 -27.77 8.93
CA VAL A 274 -7.24 -29.21 9.13
C VAL A 274 -8.64 -29.61 9.60
N THR A 275 -9.19 -30.64 8.97
CA THR A 275 -10.44 -31.26 9.41
C THR A 275 -10.16 -32.16 10.61
N ASN A 276 -10.85 -31.91 11.71
CA ASN A 276 -10.75 -32.70 12.94
C ASN A 276 -11.65 -33.95 12.85
N SER A 277 -11.39 -34.93 13.71
CA SER A 277 -12.13 -36.20 13.76
C SER A 277 -13.63 -36.04 14.07
N ASP A 278 -14.05 -34.91 14.61
CA ASP A 278 -15.46 -34.57 14.87
C ASP A 278 -16.12 -33.79 13.70
N GLY A 279 -15.44 -33.67 12.56
CA GLY A 279 -15.91 -32.96 11.38
C GLY A 279 -15.79 -31.44 11.46
N SER A 280 -15.28 -30.89 12.56
CA SER A 280 -14.95 -29.47 12.64
C SER A 280 -13.64 -29.16 11.92
N GLU A 281 -13.41 -27.89 11.55
CA GLU A 281 -12.17 -27.42 10.97
C GLU A 281 -11.45 -26.50 11.94
N SER A 282 -10.17 -26.80 12.21
CA SER A 282 -9.25 -25.87 12.86
C SER A 282 -8.46 -25.14 11.80
N TYR A 283 -8.35 -23.82 11.88
CA TYR A 283 -7.66 -23.02 10.89
C TYR A 283 -6.76 -21.96 11.51
N MET A 284 -5.72 -21.58 10.77
CA MET A 284 -4.82 -20.50 11.12
C MET A 284 -4.33 -19.82 9.86
N PHE A 285 -4.32 -18.48 9.86
CA PHE A 285 -3.71 -17.70 8.81
C PHE A 285 -3.10 -16.40 9.36
N GLY A 286 -2.14 -15.86 8.64
CA GLY A 286 -1.45 -14.64 9.05
C GLY A 286 -0.49 -14.14 8.00
N ASN A 287 0.08 -12.96 8.26
CA ASN A 287 1.06 -12.33 7.41
C ASN A 287 2.17 -11.62 8.19
N TYR A 288 3.27 -11.43 7.51
CA TYR A 288 4.30 -10.45 7.78
C TYR A 288 4.60 -9.69 6.50
N SER A 289 4.64 -8.38 6.56
CA SER A 289 5.01 -7.51 5.44
C SER A 289 5.86 -6.36 5.96
N GLU A 290 6.86 -5.98 5.18
CA GLU A 290 7.71 -4.82 5.43
C GLU A 290 8.06 -4.17 4.10
N ARG A 291 7.96 -2.84 4.02
CA ARG A 291 8.34 -2.08 2.83
C ARG A 291 8.85 -0.71 3.18
N ASP A 292 9.81 -0.23 2.42
CA ASP A 292 10.27 1.15 2.44
C ASP A 292 9.55 1.92 1.33
N VAL A 293 9.03 3.10 1.68
CA VAL A 293 8.35 4.01 0.75
C VAL A 293 9.03 5.36 0.77
N ASP A 294 9.38 5.89 -0.41
CA ASP A 294 9.92 7.23 -0.58
C ASP A 294 8.97 8.05 -1.46
N GLY A 295 8.12 8.84 -0.81
CA GLY A 295 7.10 9.69 -1.43
C GLY A 295 7.58 11.11 -1.71
N GLY A 296 6.94 11.78 -2.66
CA GLY A 296 7.11 13.20 -2.92
C GLY A 296 6.32 14.07 -1.94
N PHE A 297 6.69 15.35 -1.88
CA PHE A 297 5.96 16.35 -1.09
C PHE A 297 5.84 17.67 -1.86
N TYR A 298 5.29 18.71 -1.23
CA TYR A 298 5.09 20.01 -1.88
C TYR A 298 6.42 20.74 -2.11
N TYR A 299 6.60 21.27 -3.30
CA TYR A 299 7.76 22.10 -3.66
C TYR A 299 7.91 23.32 -2.74
N ARG A 300 9.12 23.61 -2.37
CA ARG A 300 9.55 24.76 -1.56
C ARG A 300 10.11 25.83 -2.46
N ASN A 301 9.24 26.77 -2.86
CA ASN A 301 9.60 27.87 -3.75
C ASN A 301 10.67 28.78 -3.08
N PRO A 302 11.82 29.05 -3.75
CA PRO A 302 12.95 29.79 -3.16
C PRO A 302 12.68 31.27 -2.88
N ASP A 303 11.59 31.82 -3.40
CA ASP A 303 11.21 33.22 -3.20
C ASP A 303 9.91 33.39 -2.40
N GLY A 304 9.22 32.31 -2.06
CA GLY A 304 7.90 32.43 -1.43
C GLY A 304 7.61 31.47 -0.28
N ARG A 305 8.42 30.43 -0.06
CA ARG A 305 8.12 29.48 1.01
C ARG A 305 8.40 30.04 2.39
N SER A 306 7.33 30.41 3.10
CA SER A 306 7.41 30.88 4.48
C SER A 306 7.98 29.82 5.44
N GLY A 307 8.77 30.27 6.42
CA GLY A 307 9.46 29.42 7.39
C GLY A 307 10.71 28.74 6.86
N VAL A 308 11.04 28.87 5.56
CA VAL A 308 12.23 28.32 4.93
C VAL A 308 13.03 29.41 4.22
N PHE A 309 12.44 30.02 3.19
CA PHE A 309 13.07 31.07 2.39
C PHE A 309 12.60 32.47 2.77
N THR A 310 11.43 32.57 3.41
CA THR A 310 10.84 33.84 3.83
C THR A 310 10.32 33.78 5.27
N ILE A 311 10.25 34.95 5.92
CA ILE A 311 9.56 35.18 7.20
C ILE A 311 8.53 36.28 6.94
N GLY A 312 7.24 35.93 6.99
CA GLY A 312 6.18 36.81 6.47
C GLY A 312 6.41 37.11 4.99
N ASP A 313 6.35 38.38 4.61
CA ASP A 313 6.51 38.85 3.24
C ASP A 313 7.97 39.13 2.86
N TYR A 314 8.93 38.84 3.72
CA TYR A 314 10.32 39.19 3.55
C TYR A 314 11.24 37.95 3.50
N ARG A 315 12.38 38.08 2.82
CA ARG A 315 13.38 37.04 2.74
C ARG A 315 13.95 36.71 4.13
N ALA A 316 14.02 35.43 4.44
CA ALA A 316 14.65 34.95 5.67
C ALA A 316 16.18 35.05 5.55
N VAL A 317 16.79 35.93 6.33
CA VAL A 317 18.25 36.15 6.36
C VAL A 317 18.79 35.69 7.70
N GLY A 318 19.73 34.74 7.66
CA GLY A 318 20.50 34.31 8.83
C GLY A 318 21.69 35.23 9.10
N ASN A 319 21.99 35.43 10.37
CA ASN A 319 23.14 36.20 10.80
C ASN A 319 24.16 35.22 11.39
N VAL A 320 25.28 35.02 10.72
CA VAL A 320 26.27 33.98 11.04
C VAL A 320 27.15 34.36 12.21
N ASP A 321 27.62 35.64 12.26
CA ASP A 321 28.57 36.12 13.22
C ASP A 321 28.12 37.35 14.04
N GLY A 322 26.88 37.78 13.85
CA GLY A 322 26.31 38.93 14.51
C GLY A 322 26.51 40.26 13.76
N THR A 323 27.16 40.25 12.60
CA THR A 323 27.49 41.48 11.85
C THR A 323 26.67 41.65 10.58
N CYS A 324 25.86 40.67 10.18
CA CYS A 324 24.97 40.76 9.05
C CYS A 324 23.98 41.94 9.21
N SER A 325 23.99 42.87 8.25
CA SER A 325 23.13 44.06 8.30
C SER A 325 21.73 43.84 7.70
N TYR A 326 21.51 42.74 7.05
CA TYR A 326 20.22 42.40 6.42
C TYR A 326 19.33 41.63 7.38
N GLY A 327 17.99 41.69 7.16
CA GLY A 327 17.01 40.90 7.92
C GLY A 327 16.75 41.41 9.35
N THR A 328 17.38 42.47 9.80
CA THR A 328 17.23 43.03 11.14
C THR A 328 16.41 44.33 11.13
N GLY A 329 15.25 44.32 11.81
CA GLY A 329 14.36 45.49 11.91
C GLY A 329 13.67 45.87 10.57
N ALA A 330 12.89 46.93 10.62
CA ALA A 330 12.09 47.36 9.45
C ALA A 330 12.94 47.88 8.26
N SER A 331 14.18 48.36 8.53
CA SER A 331 15.10 48.87 7.51
C SER A 331 15.94 47.78 6.82
N GLY A 332 16.03 46.60 7.43
CA GLY A 332 16.78 45.46 6.90
C GLY A 332 15.94 44.42 6.18
N GLN A 333 14.64 44.65 6.06
CA GLN A 333 13.73 43.74 5.38
C GLN A 333 13.99 43.68 3.88
N VAL A 334 14.07 42.48 3.33
CA VAL A 334 14.45 42.24 1.93
C VAL A 334 13.26 41.60 1.21
N ASP A 335 12.80 42.29 0.15
CA ASP A 335 11.77 41.74 -0.76
C ASP A 335 12.31 40.47 -1.44
N PRO A 336 11.60 39.34 -1.38
CA PRO A 336 12.01 38.10 -2.01
C PRO A 336 12.25 38.20 -3.52
N SER A 337 11.58 39.12 -4.21
CA SER A 337 11.76 39.36 -5.65
C SER A 337 12.99 40.21 -6.00
N ASN A 338 13.68 40.80 -5.01
CA ASN A 338 14.87 41.60 -5.24
C ASN A 338 16.14 40.74 -5.34
N TYR A 339 16.39 40.23 -6.53
CA TYR A 339 17.53 39.35 -6.79
C TYR A 339 18.90 40.06 -6.63
N ALA A 340 19.01 41.36 -6.91
CA ALA A 340 20.25 42.09 -6.73
C ALA A 340 20.65 42.15 -5.25
N VAL A 341 19.70 42.39 -4.36
CA VAL A 341 19.94 42.36 -2.91
C VAL A 341 20.20 40.94 -2.42
N ARG A 342 19.47 39.94 -2.95
CA ARG A 342 19.75 38.53 -2.66
C ARG A 342 21.21 38.18 -2.96
N ASP A 343 21.68 38.52 -4.14
CA ASP A 343 23.06 38.20 -4.57
C ASP A 343 24.09 38.95 -3.74
N ALA A 344 23.80 40.17 -3.30
CA ALA A 344 24.63 40.90 -2.38
C ALA A 344 24.72 40.24 -0.99
N ILE A 345 23.60 39.73 -0.47
CA ILE A 345 23.55 38.97 0.79
C ILE A 345 24.37 37.68 0.68
N MET A 346 24.20 36.92 -0.41
CA MET A 346 24.94 35.68 -0.64
C MET A 346 26.46 35.89 -0.80
N ALA A 347 26.87 37.10 -1.18
CA ALA A 347 28.30 37.49 -1.24
C ALA A 347 28.87 37.98 0.11
N ASP A 348 28.04 38.19 1.11
CA ASP A 348 28.42 38.65 2.44
C ASP A 348 28.60 37.45 3.39
N PRO A 349 29.82 37.10 3.79
CA PRO A 349 30.08 35.90 4.63
C PRO A 349 29.47 36.01 6.04
N SER A 350 29.04 37.19 6.48
CA SER A 350 28.35 37.39 7.76
C SER A 350 26.85 37.00 7.70
N CYS A 351 26.31 36.84 6.49
CA CYS A 351 24.93 36.54 6.23
C CYS A 351 24.75 35.09 5.68
N PHE A 352 23.56 34.57 5.78
CA PHE A 352 23.18 33.29 5.22
C PHE A 352 21.79 33.34 4.62
N LEU A 353 21.64 32.79 3.43
CA LEU A 353 20.33 32.52 2.78
C LEU A 353 20.19 31.04 2.49
N MET A 354 18.98 30.49 2.68
CA MET A 354 18.69 29.12 2.24
C MET A 354 18.84 28.92 0.72
N ASN A 355 18.81 30.01 -0.05
CA ASN A 355 19.10 30.01 -1.49
C ASN A 355 20.54 29.62 -1.84
N GLU A 356 21.49 29.67 -0.91
CA GLU A 356 22.88 29.19 -1.11
C GLU A 356 22.91 27.66 -1.21
N ILE A 357 22.06 26.99 -0.43
CA ILE A 357 21.94 25.53 -0.43
C ILE A 357 20.99 25.05 -1.53
N ALA A 358 19.84 25.74 -1.69
CA ALA A 358 18.78 25.37 -2.61
C ALA A 358 18.35 26.57 -3.48
N PRO A 359 19.20 27.00 -4.45
CA PRO A 359 18.92 28.20 -5.27
C PRO A 359 17.67 28.06 -6.12
N GLY A 360 17.34 26.85 -6.56
CA GLY A 360 16.14 26.55 -7.34
C GLY A 360 14.93 26.13 -6.50
N GLY A 361 15.02 26.28 -5.17
CA GLY A 361 14.07 25.62 -4.30
C GLY A 361 14.29 24.12 -4.23
N TYR A 362 13.39 23.39 -3.59
CA TYR A 362 13.48 21.93 -3.50
C TYR A 362 12.14 21.30 -3.20
N THR A 363 11.99 20.03 -3.56
CA THR A 363 10.86 19.19 -3.16
C THR A 363 11.35 18.23 -2.09
N PRO A 364 10.88 18.36 -0.84
CA PRO A 364 11.23 17.38 0.20
C PRO A 364 10.72 16.00 -0.18
N ARG A 365 11.41 14.97 0.28
CA ARG A 365 10.98 13.58 0.21
C ARG A 365 10.38 13.18 1.57
N PHE A 366 9.40 12.31 1.53
CA PHE A 366 8.76 11.74 2.71
C PHE A 366 9.04 10.24 2.72
N LEU A 367 10.03 9.85 3.52
CA LEU A 367 10.46 8.46 3.61
C LEU A 367 9.85 7.82 4.85
N GLY A 368 9.48 6.55 4.73
CA GLY A 368 9.04 5.76 5.88
C GLY A 368 9.07 4.29 5.61
N ASN A 369 9.16 3.52 6.68
CA ASN A 369 9.05 2.08 6.69
C ASN A 369 7.65 1.68 7.20
N ILE A 370 6.99 0.78 6.49
CA ILE A 370 5.71 0.20 6.89
C ILE A 370 5.91 -1.26 7.22
N THR A 371 5.59 -1.64 8.46
CA THR A 371 5.54 -3.04 8.89
C THR A 371 4.10 -3.43 9.21
N ASP A 372 3.64 -4.56 8.65
CA ASP A 372 2.31 -5.10 8.90
C ASP A 372 2.37 -6.58 9.27
N THR A 373 1.76 -6.92 10.40
CA THR A 373 1.67 -8.31 10.88
C THR A 373 0.26 -8.65 11.32
N SER A 374 -0.17 -9.87 11.02
CA SER A 374 -1.42 -10.38 11.58
C SER A 374 -1.37 -11.89 11.80
N LEU A 375 -2.18 -12.33 12.76
CA LEU A 375 -2.42 -13.74 13.03
C LEU A 375 -3.89 -13.93 13.42
N THR A 376 -4.53 -14.91 12.80
CA THR A 376 -5.86 -15.37 13.16
C THR A 376 -5.83 -16.87 13.36
N ILE A 377 -6.42 -17.34 14.47
CA ILE A 377 -6.57 -18.76 14.79
C ILE A 377 -8.03 -19.01 15.14
N GLY A 378 -8.60 -20.08 14.65
CA GLY A 378 -9.99 -20.40 14.93
C GLY A 378 -10.37 -21.85 14.71
N ARG A 379 -11.60 -22.16 15.09
CA ARG A 379 -12.25 -23.43 14.85
C ARG A 379 -13.69 -23.20 14.46
N ARG A 380 -14.13 -23.87 13.41
CA ARG A 380 -15.51 -23.80 12.90
C ARG A 380 -16.08 -25.18 12.68
N GLY A 381 -17.40 -25.30 12.73
CA GLY A 381 -18.07 -26.58 12.53
C GLY A 381 -19.58 -26.48 12.69
N ASP A 382 -20.25 -27.62 12.49
CA ASP A 382 -21.69 -27.76 12.70
C ASP A 382 -21.95 -28.40 14.07
N ILE A 383 -23.00 -27.93 14.78
CA ILE A 383 -23.45 -28.53 16.02
C ILE A 383 -24.44 -29.63 15.65
N THR A 384 -24.05 -30.87 15.87
CA THR A 384 -24.83 -32.06 15.47
C THR A 384 -25.84 -32.50 16.52
N ASP A 385 -25.60 -32.16 17.80
CA ASP A 385 -26.35 -32.67 18.92
C ASP A 385 -26.84 -31.59 19.87
N GLY A 386 -27.89 -31.88 20.63
CA GLY A 386 -28.42 -31.02 21.68
C GLY A 386 -29.35 -29.94 21.16
N PHE A 387 -29.61 -28.92 22.02
CA PHE A 387 -30.57 -27.84 21.76
C PHE A 387 -30.18 -26.95 20.56
N LEU A 388 -28.89 -26.86 20.25
CA LEU A 388 -28.38 -26.08 19.13
C LEU A 388 -28.09 -26.92 17.88
N SER A 389 -28.55 -28.16 17.82
CA SER A 389 -28.37 -29.02 16.64
C SER A 389 -28.87 -28.33 15.37
N GLY A 390 -28.12 -28.45 14.30
CA GLY A 390 -28.39 -27.77 13.02
C GLY A 390 -27.85 -26.36 12.89
N HIS A 391 -27.21 -25.83 13.92
CA HIS A 391 -26.48 -24.55 13.86
C HIS A 391 -25.01 -24.80 13.56
N SER A 392 -24.37 -23.81 12.91
CA SER A 392 -22.91 -23.77 12.76
C SER A 392 -22.29 -22.80 13.77
N TYR A 393 -21.04 -23.01 14.08
CA TYR A 393 -20.25 -22.12 14.89
C TYR A 393 -18.92 -21.78 14.22
N ASP A 394 -18.38 -20.60 14.51
CA ASP A 394 -17.03 -20.20 14.14
C ASP A 394 -16.46 -19.35 15.29
N LEU A 395 -15.54 -19.93 16.04
CA LEU A 395 -14.87 -19.28 17.17
C LEU A 395 -13.43 -18.98 16.80
N SER A 396 -13.05 -17.71 16.84
CA SER A 396 -11.69 -17.29 16.44
C SER A 396 -11.19 -16.13 17.27
N GLY A 397 -9.86 -16.01 17.34
CA GLY A 397 -9.15 -14.84 17.84
C GLY A 397 -8.22 -14.31 16.77
N SER A 398 -8.17 -12.98 16.63
CA SER A 398 -7.28 -12.29 15.70
C SER A 398 -6.47 -11.22 16.42
N VAL A 399 -5.21 -11.08 16.04
CA VAL A 399 -4.34 -9.99 16.42
C VAL A 399 -3.71 -9.41 15.17
N GLY A 400 -3.60 -8.09 15.08
CA GLY A 400 -2.96 -7.41 13.99
C GLY A 400 -2.22 -6.16 14.47
N ARG A 401 -1.15 -5.81 13.79
CA ARG A 401 -0.33 -4.63 14.04
C ARG A 401 0.15 -4.07 12.72
N ASN A 402 -0.02 -2.78 12.55
CA ASN A 402 0.55 -2.01 11.43
C ASN A 402 1.33 -0.84 12.04
N GLU A 403 2.55 -0.64 11.61
CA GLU A 403 3.47 0.40 12.07
C GLU A 403 3.96 1.20 10.89
N ALA A 404 4.14 2.49 11.10
CA ALA A 404 4.79 3.42 10.17
C ALA A 404 5.87 4.19 10.95
N ASP A 405 7.13 4.08 10.49
CA ASP A 405 8.32 4.70 11.06
C ASP A 405 8.98 5.68 10.08
#